data_db639d7cfa669c6d28937eeb0a46a5ff
#
_entry.id   db639d7cfa669c6d28937eeb0a46a5ff
#
_cell.length_a   1.000
_cell.length_b   1.000
_cell.length_c   1.000
_cell.angle_alpha   90.00
_cell.angle_beta   90.00
_cell.angle_gamma   90.00
#
_symmetry.space_group_name_H-M   'P 1'
#
loop_
_entity.id
_entity.type
_entity.pdbx_description
1 polymer ?
#
loop_
_entity_poly.entity_id
_entity_poly.type
_entity_poly.pdbx_seq_one_letter_code
_entity_poly.pdbx_strand_id
1 'polypeptide(L)'
;MQAIDFIYLLFIAAGTINLGKPVSCIGNNMSFRKKAYEETGGFENLPFSVTEDFLLLNSIHKINKYKVIYPLNKDSLVISEPAINFSELFNQKKRWAVGGKDAPTLGIFLMFISFLTNLFLLMTPFFFSAAWLYLAFFKIVIDYFVLLPVHQRLGLQKNLKYFPVFQIYYILYIIILPFALIFSKKVVWKGRKYD
;
A
#
# COMPACT_ATOMS: atom_id res chain seq x y z
N MET A 1 13.22 5.49 4.84
CA MET A 1 11.86 5.45 5.39
C MET A 1 10.82 5.26 4.28
N GLN A 2 10.62 6.20 3.33
CA GLN A 2 9.65 6.04 2.22
C GLN A 2 9.84 4.75 1.41
N ALA A 3 11.09 4.31 1.18
CA ALA A 3 11.37 3.07 0.47
C ALA A 3 10.83 1.83 1.22
N ILE A 4 10.96 1.76 2.56
CA ILE A 4 10.43 0.64 3.35
C ILE A 4 8.90 0.62 3.27
N ASP A 5 8.27 1.78 3.41
CA ASP A 5 6.82 1.95 3.30
C ASP A 5 6.30 1.49 1.93
N PHE A 6 6.99 1.86 0.86
CA PHE A 6 6.64 1.44 -0.48
C PHE A 6 6.81 -0.08 -0.67
N ILE A 7 7.91 -0.65 -0.16
CA ILE A 7 8.15 -2.10 -0.20
C ILE A 7 7.08 -2.87 0.62
N TYR A 8 6.60 -2.29 1.72
CA TYR A 8 5.49 -2.88 2.48
C TYR A 8 4.22 -2.99 1.64
N LEU A 9 3.88 -1.94 0.87
CA LEU A 9 2.76 -1.98 -0.08
C LEU A 9 2.98 -3.00 -1.19
N LEU A 10 4.20 -3.10 -1.76
CA LEU A 10 4.55 -4.12 -2.75
C LEU A 10 4.36 -5.53 -2.20
N PHE A 11 4.74 -5.77 -0.95
CA PHE A 11 4.56 -7.06 -0.28
C PHE A 11 3.07 -7.44 -0.17
N ILE A 12 2.22 -6.50 0.27
CA ILE A 12 0.77 -6.73 0.37
C ILE A 12 0.17 -7.00 -1.01
N ALA A 13 0.53 -6.21 -2.02
CA ALA A 13 0.05 -6.39 -3.39
C ALA A 13 0.45 -7.77 -3.95
N ALA A 14 1.74 -8.12 -3.85
CA ALA A 14 2.25 -9.39 -4.33
C ALA A 14 1.64 -10.58 -3.58
N GLY A 15 1.53 -10.50 -2.27
CA GLY A 15 0.95 -11.56 -1.44
C GLY A 15 -0.50 -11.83 -1.79
N THR A 16 -1.32 -10.79 -1.90
CA THR A 16 -2.76 -10.92 -2.21
C THR A 16 -3.00 -11.34 -3.64
N ILE A 17 -2.19 -10.88 -4.62
CA ILE A 17 -2.24 -11.34 -6.01
C ILE A 17 -1.89 -12.83 -6.10
N ASN A 18 -0.85 -13.29 -5.39
CA ASN A 18 -0.48 -14.71 -5.38
C ASN A 18 -1.55 -15.60 -4.73
N LEU A 19 -2.36 -15.05 -3.83
CA LEU A 19 -3.54 -15.72 -3.26
C LEU A 19 -4.78 -15.65 -4.18
N GLY A 20 -4.65 -15.09 -5.38
CA GLY A 20 -5.77 -14.90 -6.30
C GLY A 20 -6.78 -13.83 -5.86
N LYS A 21 -6.39 -12.93 -4.96
CA LYS A 21 -7.26 -11.88 -4.39
C LYS A 21 -6.56 -10.52 -4.48
N PRO A 22 -6.37 -9.94 -5.66
CA PRO A 22 -5.68 -8.67 -5.81
C PRO A 22 -6.41 -7.56 -5.02
N VAL A 23 -5.68 -6.86 -4.15
CA VAL A 23 -6.22 -5.74 -3.37
C VAL A 23 -5.55 -4.41 -3.71
N SER A 24 -4.40 -4.47 -4.39
CA SER A 24 -3.64 -3.28 -4.79
C SER A 24 -2.68 -3.61 -5.93
N CYS A 25 -2.27 -2.60 -6.67
CA CYS A 25 -1.13 -2.63 -7.58
C CYS A 25 -0.43 -1.27 -7.62
N ILE A 26 0.65 -1.18 -8.37
CA ILE A 26 1.40 0.06 -8.56
C ILE A 26 1.60 0.28 -10.06
N GLY A 27 0.99 1.35 -10.57
CA GLY A 27 0.89 1.64 -11.99
C GLY A 27 2.21 1.99 -12.68
N ASN A 28 3.24 2.42 -11.94
CA ASN A 28 4.52 2.80 -12.53
C ASN A 28 5.33 1.61 -13.10
N ASN A 29 4.94 0.38 -12.78
CA ASN A 29 5.53 -0.84 -13.33
C ASN A 29 4.44 -1.88 -13.62
N MET A 30 3.43 -1.50 -14.38
CA MET A 30 2.32 -2.36 -14.75
C MET A 30 2.35 -2.60 -16.26
N SER A 31 2.28 -3.87 -16.66
CA SER A 31 2.11 -4.28 -18.06
C SER A 31 0.93 -5.25 -18.19
N PHE A 32 0.25 -5.20 -19.33
CA PHE A 32 -0.89 -6.06 -19.61
C PHE A 32 -0.97 -6.39 -21.10
N ARG A 33 -1.60 -7.50 -21.41
CA ARG A 33 -1.85 -7.87 -22.80
C ARG A 33 -2.90 -6.94 -23.40
N LYS A 34 -2.67 -6.44 -24.62
CA LYS A 34 -3.63 -5.58 -25.35
C LYS A 34 -5.02 -6.22 -25.41
N LYS A 35 -5.10 -7.51 -25.71
CA LYS A 35 -6.37 -8.26 -25.75
C LYS A 35 -7.10 -8.23 -24.39
N ALA A 36 -6.38 -8.34 -23.26
CA ALA A 36 -6.99 -8.27 -21.94
C ALA A 36 -7.56 -6.88 -21.66
N TYR A 37 -6.86 -5.83 -22.09
CA TYR A 37 -7.32 -4.45 -22.00
C TYR A 37 -8.59 -4.21 -22.86
N GLU A 38 -8.58 -4.69 -24.10
CA GLU A 38 -9.72 -4.55 -25.02
C GLU A 38 -10.96 -5.30 -24.50
N GLU A 39 -10.79 -6.49 -23.90
CA GLU A 39 -11.89 -7.26 -23.30
C GLU A 39 -12.52 -6.57 -22.07
N THR A 40 -11.79 -5.65 -21.38
CA THR A 40 -12.38 -4.82 -20.32
C THR A 40 -13.13 -3.61 -20.84
N GLY A 41 -13.02 -3.32 -22.13
CA GLY A 41 -13.51 -2.09 -22.76
C GLY A 41 -12.56 -0.90 -22.57
N GLY A 42 -11.37 -1.12 -22.02
CA GLY A 42 -10.36 -0.08 -21.81
C GLY A 42 -10.72 0.96 -20.76
N PHE A 43 -9.88 1.99 -20.62
CA PHE A 43 -10.10 3.07 -19.65
C PHE A 43 -11.38 3.89 -19.92
N GLU A 44 -11.87 3.92 -21.16
CA GLU A 44 -13.07 4.66 -21.54
C GLU A 44 -14.33 4.11 -20.87
N ASN A 45 -14.36 2.80 -20.59
CA ASN A 45 -15.48 2.12 -19.95
C ASN A 45 -15.30 1.91 -18.43
N LEU A 46 -14.17 2.33 -17.88
CA LEU A 46 -13.95 2.28 -16.44
C LEU A 46 -14.43 3.58 -15.76
N PRO A 47 -15.02 3.50 -14.56
CA PRO A 47 -15.34 4.68 -13.79
C PRO A 47 -14.06 5.47 -13.46
N PHE A 48 -14.20 6.78 -13.27
CA PHE A 48 -13.09 7.61 -12.85
C PHE A 48 -12.58 7.15 -11.47
N SER A 49 -11.25 6.95 -11.34
CA SER A 49 -10.58 6.74 -10.06
C SER A 49 -9.21 7.43 -10.06
N VAL A 50 -8.77 7.85 -8.90
CA VAL A 50 -7.42 8.37 -8.66
C VAL A 50 -6.36 7.25 -8.59
N THR A 51 -6.81 5.99 -8.68
CA THR A 51 -6.01 4.76 -8.77
C THR A 51 -6.50 3.91 -9.94
N GLU A 52 -6.41 4.49 -11.15
CA GLU A 52 -6.85 3.89 -12.40
C GLU A 52 -6.16 2.57 -12.73
N ASP A 53 -4.93 2.43 -12.27
CA ASP A 53 -4.11 1.21 -12.37
C ASP A 53 -4.78 0.03 -11.66
N PHE A 54 -5.24 0.25 -10.45
CA PHE A 54 -5.93 -0.79 -9.68
C PHE A 54 -7.30 -1.14 -10.29
N LEU A 55 -8.06 -0.16 -10.78
CA LEU A 55 -9.32 -0.44 -11.46
C LEU A 55 -9.12 -1.31 -12.69
N LEU A 56 -8.13 -1.01 -13.52
CA LEU A 56 -7.82 -1.82 -14.70
C LEU A 56 -7.40 -3.24 -14.32
N LEU A 57 -6.50 -3.37 -13.32
CA LEU A 57 -6.10 -4.69 -12.79
C LEU A 57 -7.31 -5.51 -12.36
N ASN A 58 -8.20 -4.90 -11.57
CA ASN A 58 -9.37 -5.57 -11.03
C ASN A 58 -10.36 -5.95 -12.13
N SER A 59 -10.51 -5.13 -13.17
CA SER A 59 -11.35 -5.43 -14.33
C SER A 59 -10.80 -6.60 -15.13
N ILE A 60 -9.49 -6.65 -15.38
CA ILE A 60 -8.83 -7.78 -16.03
C ILE A 60 -8.95 -9.05 -15.18
N HIS A 61 -8.78 -8.93 -13.87
CA HIS A 61 -8.92 -10.07 -12.93
C HIS A 61 -10.33 -10.66 -12.95
N LYS A 62 -11.38 -9.82 -12.98
CA LYS A 62 -12.78 -10.24 -13.03
C LYS A 62 -13.16 -11.02 -14.28
N ILE A 63 -12.48 -10.83 -15.41
CA ILE A 63 -12.70 -11.62 -16.63
C ILE A 63 -12.38 -13.11 -16.38
N ASN A 64 -11.51 -13.42 -15.41
CA ASN A 64 -11.11 -14.77 -15.01
C ASN A 64 -10.48 -15.63 -16.13
N LYS A 65 -9.96 -14.99 -17.18
CA LYS A 65 -9.24 -15.64 -18.30
C LYS A 65 -7.73 -15.44 -18.20
N TYR A 66 -7.28 -14.44 -17.45
CA TYR A 66 -5.90 -13.98 -17.40
C TYR A 66 -5.31 -14.17 -16.03
N LYS A 67 -4.10 -14.73 -15.99
CA LYS A 67 -3.34 -14.82 -14.74
C LYS A 67 -2.68 -13.47 -14.44
N VAL A 68 -2.93 -12.92 -13.28
CA VAL A 68 -2.19 -11.77 -12.75
C VAL A 68 -0.94 -12.30 -12.05
N ILE A 69 0.21 -11.70 -12.35
CA ILE A 69 1.52 -12.06 -11.80
C ILE A 69 2.13 -10.79 -11.21
N TYR A 70 2.67 -10.87 -10.01
CA TYR A 70 3.40 -9.79 -9.37
C TYR A 70 4.83 -10.25 -9.06
N PRO A 71 5.81 -9.97 -9.92
CA PRO A 71 7.18 -10.39 -9.68
C PRO A 71 7.81 -9.54 -8.56
N LEU A 72 8.41 -10.21 -7.58
CA LEU A 72 9.23 -9.60 -6.52
C LEU A 72 10.67 -10.09 -6.68
N ASN A 73 11.37 -9.57 -7.66
CA ASN A 73 12.77 -9.84 -7.92
C ASN A 73 13.51 -8.55 -8.29
N LYS A 74 14.84 -8.62 -8.24
CA LYS A 74 15.70 -7.48 -8.52
C LYS A 74 15.56 -6.96 -9.96
N ASP A 75 15.33 -7.85 -10.92
CA ASP A 75 15.27 -7.52 -12.35
C ASP A 75 13.96 -6.81 -12.73
N SER A 76 12.91 -6.98 -11.92
CA SER A 76 11.63 -6.27 -12.09
C SER A 76 11.53 -4.99 -11.25
N LEU A 77 12.59 -4.59 -10.56
CA LEU A 77 12.55 -3.42 -9.69
C LEU A 77 12.60 -2.13 -10.50
N VAL A 78 11.59 -1.28 -10.35
CA VAL A 78 11.57 0.10 -10.84
C VAL A 78 11.77 1.04 -9.67
N ILE A 79 12.77 1.92 -9.79
CA ILE A 79 13.08 2.94 -8.78
C ILE A 79 12.30 4.20 -9.14
N SER A 80 11.60 4.75 -8.17
CA SER A 80 10.88 6.02 -8.27
C SER A 80 11.47 7.03 -7.30
N GLU A 81 11.45 8.30 -7.68
CA GLU A 81 11.86 9.39 -6.81
C GLU A 81 10.92 9.50 -5.60
N PRO A 82 11.46 9.74 -4.40
CA PRO A 82 10.65 9.96 -3.21
C PRO A 82 9.95 11.31 -3.25
N ALA A 83 8.90 11.49 -2.47
CA ALA A 83 8.32 12.81 -2.21
C ALA A 83 9.38 13.70 -1.55
N ILE A 84 9.55 14.92 -2.08
CA ILE A 84 10.64 15.84 -1.70
C ILE A 84 10.37 16.46 -0.32
N ASN A 85 9.10 16.69 0.01
CA ASN A 85 8.69 17.35 1.25
C ASN A 85 7.46 16.65 1.88
N PHE A 86 7.14 17.07 3.10
CA PHE A 86 6.02 16.49 3.85
C PHE A 86 4.67 16.72 3.16
N SER A 87 4.45 17.88 2.55
CA SER A 87 3.19 18.19 1.86
C SER A 87 2.95 17.26 0.69
N GLU A 88 3.97 17.01 -0.13
CA GLU A 88 3.89 16.06 -1.24
C GLU A 88 3.64 14.63 -0.75
N LEU A 89 4.37 14.21 0.30
CA LEU A 89 4.20 12.89 0.90
C LEU A 89 2.78 12.72 1.43
N PHE A 90 2.26 13.71 2.15
CA PHE A 90 0.91 13.70 2.70
C PHE A 90 -0.15 13.63 1.59
N ASN A 91 -0.01 14.44 0.53
CA ASN A 91 -0.92 14.44 -0.62
C ASN A 91 -0.87 13.10 -1.37
N GLN A 92 0.31 12.51 -1.54
CA GLN A 92 0.47 11.19 -2.13
C GLN A 92 -0.26 10.12 -1.31
N LYS A 93 -0.06 10.11 0.02
CA LYS A 93 -0.73 9.15 0.92
C LYS A 93 -2.23 9.35 0.96
N LYS A 94 -2.68 10.60 0.99
CA LYS A 94 -4.10 10.94 0.93
C LYS A 94 -4.74 10.45 -0.36
N ARG A 95 -4.08 10.63 -1.51
CA ARG A 95 -4.55 10.13 -2.80
C ARG A 95 -4.70 8.60 -2.80
N TRP A 96 -3.72 7.88 -2.28
CA TRP A 96 -3.79 6.42 -2.17
C TRP A 96 -4.92 5.96 -1.24
N ALA A 97 -5.15 6.67 -0.15
CA ALA A 97 -6.24 6.36 0.77
C ALA A 97 -7.63 6.66 0.18
N VAL A 98 -7.76 7.70 -0.65
CA VAL A 98 -8.99 7.94 -1.42
C VAL A 98 -9.23 6.81 -2.41
N GLY A 99 -8.21 6.41 -3.17
CA GLY A 99 -8.30 5.25 -4.09
C GLY A 99 -8.54 3.92 -3.36
N GLY A 100 -8.14 3.82 -2.09
CA GLY A 100 -8.41 2.64 -1.26
C GLY A 100 -9.90 2.32 -1.06
N LYS A 101 -10.81 3.26 -1.33
CA LYS A 101 -12.26 3.01 -1.30
C LYS A 101 -12.71 2.04 -2.39
N ASP A 102 -11.99 2.00 -3.50
CA ASP A 102 -12.26 1.09 -4.61
C ASP A 102 -11.72 -0.32 -4.33
N ALA A 103 -11.03 -0.53 -3.20
CA ALA A 103 -10.48 -1.82 -2.80
C ALA A 103 -11.59 -2.84 -2.50
N PRO A 104 -11.40 -4.12 -2.83
CA PRO A 104 -12.32 -5.17 -2.47
C PRO A 104 -12.40 -5.34 -0.95
N THR A 105 -13.44 -6.03 -0.46
CA THR A 105 -13.70 -6.24 0.98
C THR A 105 -12.46 -6.71 1.74
N LEU A 106 -11.65 -7.59 1.14
CA LEU A 106 -10.40 -8.03 1.75
C LEU A 106 -9.41 -6.86 1.96
N GLY A 107 -9.30 -5.96 0.99
CA GLY A 107 -8.43 -4.77 1.10
C GLY A 107 -8.89 -3.84 2.22
N ILE A 108 -10.20 -3.59 2.29
CA ILE A 108 -10.80 -2.78 3.38
C ILE A 108 -10.54 -3.43 4.74
N PHE A 109 -10.72 -4.75 4.83
CA PHE A 109 -10.45 -5.50 6.06
C PHE A 109 -8.98 -5.40 6.49
N LEU A 110 -8.03 -5.55 5.55
CA LEU A 110 -6.59 -5.40 5.83
C LEU A 110 -6.25 -3.99 6.31
N MET A 111 -6.84 -2.95 5.70
CA MET A 111 -6.65 -1.57 6.15
C MET A 111 -7.20 -1.35 7.56
N PHE A 112 -8.37 -1.90 7.87
CA PHE A 112 -8.98 -1.81 9.19
C PHE A 112 -8.13 -2.51 10.27
N ILE A 113 -7.65 -3.74 10.02
CA ILE A 113 -6.75 -4.45 10.95
C ILE A 113 -5.43 -3.70 11.12
N SER A 114 -4.89 -3.14 10.03
CA SER A 114 -3.69 -2.30 10.12
C SER A 114 -3.92 -1.07 10.99
N PHE A 115 -5.08 -0.40 10.85
CA PHE A 115 -5.44 0.72 11.70
C PHE A 115 -5.53 0.31 13.18
N LEU A 116 -6.24 -0.77 13.52
CA LEU A 116 -6.40 -1.24 14.89
C LEU A 116 -5.06 -1.64 15.53
N THR A 117 -4.20 -2.35 14.80
CA THR A 117 -2.88 -2.76 15.31
C THR A 117 -1.96 -1.55 15.55
N ASN A 118 -2.00 -0.53 14.69
CA ASN A 118 -1.22 0.67 14.90
C ASN A 118 -1.79 1.58 16.01
N LEU A 119 -3.12 1.59 16.18
CA LEU A 119 -3.77 2.23 17.32
C LEU A 119 -3.36 1.55 18.64
N PHE A 120 -3.33 0.22 18.68
CA PHE A 120 -2.79 -0.53 19.81
C PHE A 120 -1.35 -0.14 20.14
N LEU A 121 -0.47 -0.03 19.15
CA LEU A 121 0.92 0.42 19.35
C LEU A 121 1.01 1.85 19.87
N LEU A 122 0.18 2.76 19.35
CA LEU A 122 0.12 4.15 19.82
C LEU A 122 -0.31 4.24 21.29
N MET A 123 -1.18 3.33 21.74
CA MET A 123 -1.66 3.30 23.12
C MET A 123 -0.65 2.67 24.09
N THR A 124 0.41 2.02 23.60
CA THR A 124 1.41 1.34 24.44
C THR A 124 2.00 2.21 25.56
N PRO A 125 2.32 3.50 25.36
CA PRO A 125 2.84 4.35 26.45
C PRO A 125 1.85 4.60 27.61
N PHE A 126 0.56 4.35 27.39
CA PHE A 126 -0.50 4.59 28.38
C PHE A 126 -0.91 3.32 29.14
N PHE A 127 -0.55 2.15 28.64
CA PHE A 127 -0.93 0.84 29.20
C PHE A 127 0.31 0.00 29.51
N PHE A 128 0.95 0.27 30.66
CA PHE A 128 2.14 -0.43 31.11
C PHE A 128 1.81 -1.78 31.78
N SER A 129 1.52 -2.80 30.96
CA SER A 129 1.50 -4.17 31.43
C SER A 129 2.54 -5.01 30.67
N ALA A 130 3.08 -6.04 31.32
CA ALA A 130 4.05 -6.94 30.68
C ALA A 130 3.43 -7.61 29.41
N ALA A 131 2.17 -8.00 29.48
CA ALA A 131 1.46 -8.58 28.33
C ALA A 131 1.33 -7.60 27.16
N TRP A 132 0.99 -6.33 27.44
CA TRP A 132 0.86 -5.31 26.42
C TRP A 132 2.20 -5.01 25.74
N LEU A 133 3.27 -4.84 26.52
CA LEU A 133 4.61 -4.62 25.99
C LEU A 133 5.11 -5.82 25.16
N TYR A 134 4.83 -7.04 25.62
CA TYR A 134 5.16 -8.25 24.88
C TYR A 134 4.46 -8.28 23.50
N LEU A 135 3.16 -7.99 23.45
CA LEU A 135 2.41 -7.97 22.20
C LEU A 135 2.89 -6.85 21.25
N ALA A 136 3.22 -5.68 21.79
CA ALA A 136 3.77 -4.57 21.01
C ALA A 136 5.15 -4.95 20.42
N PHE A 137 6.03 -5.52 21.22
CA PHE A 137 7.32 -6.01 20.75
C PHE A 137 7.18 -7.12 19.70
N PHE A 138 6.31 -8.09 19.95
CA PHE A 138 6.03 -9.19 19.02
C PHE A 138 5.54 -8.69 17.67
N LYS A 139 4.63 -7.70 17.64
CA LYS A 139 4.17 -7.07 16.39
C LYS A 139 5.32 -6.42 15.62
N ILE A 140 6.18 -5.65 16.29
CA ILE A 140 7.33 -5.00 15.64
C ILE A 140 8.31 -6.03 15.07
N VAL A 141 8.54 -7.11 15.79
CA VAL A 141 9.42 -8.21 15.35
C VAL A 141 8.82 -8.92 14.13
N ILE A 142 7.53 -9.21 14.13
CA ILE A 142 6.85 -9.80 12.96
C ILE A 142 6.97 -8.88 11.74
N ASP A 143 6.72 -7.60 11.87
CA ASP A 143 6.85 -6.64 10.75
C ASP A 143 8.26 -6.68 10.15
N TYR A 144 9.28 -6.73 11.00
CA TYR A 144 10.66 -6.83 10.53
C TYR A 144 10.91 -8.13 9.75
N PHE A 145 10.49 -9.26 10.30
CA PHE A 145 10.68 -10.56 9.67
C PHE A 145 9.87 -10.76 8.39
N VAL A 146 8.73 -10.10 8.27
CA VAL A 146 7.93 -10.07 7.03
C VAL A 146 8.62 -9.24 5.95
N LEU A 147 9.21 -8.10 6.31
CA LEU A 147 9.88 -7.21 5.37
C LEU A 147 11.27 -7.70 4.95
N LEU A 148 11.96 -8.45 5.80
CA LEU A 148 13.32 -8.92 5.56
C LEU A 148 13.47 -9.72 4.26
N PRO A 149 12.68 -10.78 3.99
CA PRO A 149 12.83 -11.58 2.77
C PRO A 149 12.52 -10.77 1.50
N VAL A 150 11.60 -9.83 1.56
CA VAL A 150 11.28 -8.96 0.42
C VAL A 150 12.46 -8.03 0.11
N HIS A 151 13.03 -7.40 1.13
CA HIS A 151 14.24 -6.58 0.97
C HIS A 151 15.42 -7.40 0.45
N GLN A 152 15.57 -8.65 0.87
CA GLN A 152 16.60 -9.56 0.37
C GLN A 152 16.42 -9.85 -1.11
N ARG A 153 15.20 -10.22 -1.53
CA ARG A 153 14.88 -10.51 -2.95
C ARG A 153 15.10 -9.32 -3.87
N LEU A 154 14.84 -8.12 -3.36
CA LEU A 154 15.01 -6.87 -4.11
C LEU A 154 16.45 -6.30 -4.02
N GLY A 155 17.33 -6.88 -3.20
CA GLY A 155 18.70 -6.37 -2.98
C GLY A 155 18.75 -5.06 -2.17
N LEU A 156 17.74 -4.79 -1.36
CA LEU A 156 17.54 -3.51 -0.64
C LEU A 156 17.69 -3.62 0.88
N GLN A 157 18.39 -4.66 1.39
CA GLN A 157 18.54 -4.93 2.83
C GLN A 157 19.09 -3.73 3.61
N LYS A 158 19.96 -2.93 2.98
CA LYS A 158 20.54 -1.71 3.59
C LYS A 158 19.49 -0.71 4.05
N ASN A 159 18.28 -0.72 3.47
CA ASN A 159 17.19 0.17 3.86
C ASN A 159 16.64 -0.19 5.24
N LEU A 160 16.74 -1.45 5.68
CA LEU A 160 16.20 -1.91 6.96
C LEU A 160 16.86 -1.25 8.18
N LYS A 161 18.02 -0.60 8.04
CA LYS A 161 18.59 0.24 9.10
C LYS A 161 17.64 1.38 9.53
N TYR A 162 16.74 1.80 8.66
CA TYR A 162 15.73 2.84 8.95
C TYR A 162 14.40 2.26 9.47
N PHE A 163 14.33 0.95 9.73
CA PHE A 163 13.12 0.29 10.17
C PHE A 163 12.54 0.87 11.49
N PRO A 164 13.33 1.21 12.54
CA PRO A 164 12.77 1.82 13.74
C PRO A 164 12.08 3.16 13.46
N VAL A 165 12.70 4.02 12.64
CA VAL A 165 12.11 5.30 12.23
C VAL A 165 10.87 5.10 11.35
N PHE A 166 10.91 4.07 10.49
CA PHE A 166 9.75 3.68 9.68
C PHE A 166 8.56 3.28 10.56
N GLN A 167 8.76 2.51 11.65
CA GLN A 167 7.67 2.10 12.53
C GLN A 167 6.95 3.32 13.15
N ILE A 168 7.70 4.30 13.65
CA ILE A 168 7.12 5.53 14.21
C ILE A 168 6.31 6.28 13.14
N TYR A 169 6.91 6.48 11.98
CA TYR A 169 6.25 7.13 10.85
C TYR A 169 4.99 6.37 10.42
N TYR A 170 5.05 5.04 10.33
CA TYR A 170 3.96 4.17 9.87
C TYR A 170 2.77 4.24 10.83
N ILE A 171 3.01 4.15 12.15
CA ILE A 171 1.98 4.28 13.18
C ILE A 171 1.26 5.63 13.03
N LEU A 172 2.02 6.73 12.95
CA LEU A 172 1.44 8.07 12.90
C LEU A 172 0.59 8.27 11.64
N TYR A 173 1.09 7.93 10.46
CA TYR A 173 0.35 8.20 9.25
C TYR A 173 -0.87 7.28 9.08
N ILE A 174 -0.80 6.01 9.47
CA ILE A 174 -1.94 5.09 9.39
C ILE A 174 -3.10 5.58 10.28
N ILE A 175 -2.78 6.20 11.42
CA ILE A 175 -3.81 6.75 12.31
C ILE A 175 -4.33 8.10 11.81
N ILE A 176 -3.46 8.99 11.37
CA ILE A 176 -3.86 10.34 10.94
C ILE A 176 -4.66 10.31 9.63
N LEU A 177 -4.32 9.42 8.72
CA LEU A 177 -4.87 9.42 7.36
C LEU A 177 -6.39 9.24 7.28
N PRO A 178 -7.05 8.31 8.01
CA PRO A 178 -8.50 8.19 8.02
C PRO A 178 -9.20 9.47 8.49
N PHE A 179 -8.67 10.14 9.52
CA PHE A 179 -9.21 11.42 9.98
C PHE A 179 -9.06 12.51 8.92
N ALA A 180 -7.90 12.59 8.26
CA ALA A 180 -7.71 13.53 7.17
C ALA A 180 -8.72 13.36 6.02
N LEU A 181 -9.19 12.12 5.75
CA LEU A 181 -10.22 11.83 4.76
C LEU A 181 -11.62 12.22 5.22
N ILE A 182 -11.91 12.16 6.52
CA ILE A 182 -13.19 12.63 7.08
C ILE A 182 -13.33 14.15 6.88
N PHE A 183 -12.27 14.92 7.15
CA PHE A 183 -12.30 16.37 7.02
C PHE A 183 -12.23 16.87 5.59
N SER A 184 -11.58 16.17 4.69
CA SER A 184 -11.48 16.57 3.27
C SER A 184 -11.18 15.39 2.36
N LYS A 185 -12.08 15.12 1.42
CA LYS A 185 -11.87 14.11 0.37
C LYS A 185 -11.09 14.69 -0.83
N LYS A 186 -10.91 16.01 -0.90
CA LYS A 186 -10.22 16.67 -2.00
C LYS A 186 -8.77 16.23 -2.11
N VAL A 187 -8.40 15.80 -3.30
CA VAL A 187 -7.04 15.34 -3.63
C VAL A 187 -6.45 16.26 -4.67
N VAL A 188 -5.19 16.67 -4.47
CA VAL A 188 -4.42 17.39 -5.49
C VAL A 188 -3.49 16.40 -6.18
N TRP A 189 -3.64 16.24 -7.49
CA TRP A 189 -2.78 15.39 -8.30
C TRP A 189 -2.36 16.10 -9.57
N LYS A 190 -1.04 16.21 -9.79
CA LYS A 190 -0.44 16.92 -10.96
C LYS A 190 -1.04 18.32 -11.16
N GLY A 191 -1.22 19.08 -10.08
CA GLY A 191 -1.77 20.44 -10.11
C GLY A 191 -3.30 20.52 -10.27
N ARG A 192 -4.01 19.40 -10.45
CA ARG A 192 -5.47 19.35 -10.56
C ARG A 192 -6.10 18.91 -9.24
N LYS A 193 -7.28 19.47 -8.93
CA LYS A 193 -8.06 19.09 -7.75
C LYS A 193 -9.15 18.12 -8.18
N TYR A 194 -9.32 17.06 -7.38
CA TYR A 194 -10.35 16.03 -7.54
C TYR A 194 -11.15 15.94 -6.24
N ASP A 195 -12.46 15.80 -6.34
CA ASP A 195 -13.41 15.70 -5.22
C ASP A 195 -13.82 14.26 -4.97
#